data_fca30c7bc216ca5ceae1f306c318e390
#
_entry.id   fca30c7bc216ca5ceae1f306c318e390
#
_cell.length_a   1.000
_cell.length_b   1.000
_cell.length_c   1.000
_cell.angle_alpha   90.00
_cell.angle_beta   90.00
_cell.angle_gamma   90.00
#
_symmetry.space_group_name_H-M   'P 1'
#
loop_
_entity.id
_entity.type
_entity.pdbx_description
1 polymer ?
#
loop_
_entity_poly.entity_id
_entity_poly.type
_entity_poly.pdbx_seq_one_letter_code
_entity_poly.pdbx_strand_id
1 'polypeptide(L)'
;MFSTIQNTAISILVYFLVVFLSYGLSHLLKKRCKSEEYLKITRDVFKTIFFLALLVYFQISTAISFAINVPLLVIYGVIVIVFLFVFTKKESNEFALHTKVSAVLLTPIIEEIICREIAYNPENLFFSFILGTIIFIVFHFAFDVKSIVYFFCIACLLFGLRMQSGSVLNPILLHSMINFVVIFRK
;
A
#
# COMPACT_ATOMS: atom_id res chain seq x y z
N MET A 1 -12.51 -4.50 18.62
CA MET A 1 -11.37 -5.39 18.31
C MET A 1 -11.76 -6.57 17.44
N PHE A 2 -12.75 -7.38 17.80
CA PHE A 2 -13.15 -8.56 16.99
C PHE A 2 -13.62 -8.18 15.58
N SER A 3 -14.45 -7.16 15.45
CA SER A 3 -14.88 -6.61 14.15
C SER A 3 -13.72 -6.12 13.27
N THR A 4 -12.71 -5.50 13.88
CA THR A 4 -11.52 -5.05 13.16
C THR A 4 -10.73 -6.21 12.57
N ILE A 5 -10.53 -7.28 13.34
CA ILE A 5 -9.86 -8.51 12.85
C ILE A 5 -10.67 -9.12 11.70
N GLN A 6 -11.97 -9.24 11.89
CA GLN A 6 -12.88 -9.83 10.88
C GLN A 6 -12.86 -9.01 9.59
N ASN A 7 -13.02 -7.69 9.66
CA ASN A 7 -12.97 -6.81 8.49
C ASN A 7 -11.63 -6.87 7.79
N THR A 8 -10.53 -6.90 8.54
CA THR A 8 -9.18 -7.03 7.98
C THR A 8 -8.99 -8.37 7.27
N ALA A 9 -9.42 -9.48 7.88
CA ALA A 9 -9.34 -10.79 7.26
C ALA A 9 -10.17 -10.87 5.97
N ILE A 10 -11.41 -10.36 6.00
CA ILE A 10 -12.28 -10.29 4.81
C ILE A 10 -11.62 -9.45 3.72
N SER A 11 -11.03 -8.30 4.05
CA SER A 11 -10.38 -7.43 3.07
C SER A 11 -9.17 -8.09 2.41
N ILE A 12 -8.39 -8.84 3.16
CA ILE A 12 -7.27 -9.62 2.63
C ILE A 12 -7.78 -10.72 1.68
N LEU A 13 -8.84 -11.44 2.07
CA LEU A 13 -9.46 -12.45 1.21
C LEU A 13 -10.02 -11.83 -0.08
N VAL A 14 -10.72 -10.71 0.04
CA VAL A 14 -11.22 -9.95 -1.11
C VAL A 14 -10.07 -9.50 -2.01
N TYR A 15 -8.97 -9.02 -1.44
CA TYR A 15 -7.79 -8.63 -2.22
C TYR A 15 -7.24 -9.82 -3.04
N PHE A 16 -7.04 -11.00 -2.43
CA PHE A 16 -6.56 -12.17 -3.15
C PHE A 16 -7.53 -12.64 -4.23
N LEU A 17 -8.84 -12.60 -3.96
CA LEU A 17 -9.86 -12.90 -4.98
C LEU A 17 -9.75 -11.94 -6.17
N VAL A 18 -9.62 -10.65 -5.92
CA VAL A 18 -9.46 -9.63 -6.96
C VAL A 18 -8.17 -9.83 -7.75
N VAL A 19 -7.07 -10.17 -7.09
CA VAL A 19 -5.83 -10.53 -7.76
C VAL A 19 -6.06 -11.71 -8.71
N PHE A 20 -6.66 -12.79 -8.24
CA PHE A 20 -6.96 -13.96 -9.07
C PHE A 20 -7.83 -13.60 -10.28
N LEU A 21 -8.92 -12.87 -10.08
CA LEU A 21 -9.82 -12.42 -11.17
C LEU A 21 -9.11 -11.50 -12.18
N SER A 22 -8.23 -10.63 -11.69
CA SER A 22 -7.45 -9.72 -12.56
C SER A 22 -6.47 -10.48 -13.46
N TYR A 23 -5.88 -11.56 -12.97
CA TYR A 23 -5.05 -12.45 -13.81
C TYR A 23 -5.89 -13.20 -14.84
N GLY A 24 -7.07 -13.70 -14.48
CA GLY A 24 -8.03 -14.31 -15.41
C GLY A 24 -8.43 -13.36 -16.53
N LEU A 25 -8.80 -12.12 -16.19
CA LEU A 25 -9.13 -11.08 -17.15
C LEU A 25 -7.94 -10.76 -18.07
N SER A 26 -6.73 -10.63 -17.51
CA SER A 26 -5.50 -10.42 -18.27
C SER A 26 -5.26 -11.53 -19.29
N HIS A 27 -5.49 -12.79 -18.92
CA HIS A 27 -5.35 -13.93 -19.82
C HIS A 27 -6.36 -13.87 -20.98
N LEU A 28 -7.60 -13.51 -20.70
CA LEU A 28 -8.64 -13.34 -21.75
C LEU A 28 -8.32 -12.19 -22.73
N LEU A 29 -7.80 -11.07 -22.20
CA LEU A 29 -7.45 -9.91 -23.01
C LEU A 29 -6.14 -10.08 -23.80
N LYS A 30 -5.28 -11.02 -23.45
CA LYS A 30 -3.98 -11.24 -24.10
C LYS A 30 -4.07 -11.45 -25.60
N LYS A 31 -5.14 -12.08 -26.08
CA LYS A 31 -5.38 -12.28 -27.52
C LYS A 31 -5.73 -10.98 -28.27
N ARG A 32 -6.21 -9.96 -27.60
CA ARG A 32 -6.66 -8.69 -28.18
C ARG A 32 -5.65 -7.54 -27.98
N CYS A 33 -4.80 -7.63 -26.96
CA CYS A 33 -3.85 -6.59 -26.63
C CYS A 33 -2.47 -6.90 -27.18
N LYS A 34 -1.94 -6.03 -28.07
CA LYS A 34 -0.62 -6.22 -28.69
C LYS A 34 0.56 -5.91 -27.76
N SER A 35 0.34 -5.10 -26.72
CA SER A 35 1.39 -4.70 -25.78
C SER A 35 1.21 -5.41 -24.43
N GLU A 36 2.21 -6.17 -24.03
CA GLU A 36 2.22 -6.86 -22.74
C GLU A 36 2.28 -5.86 -21.56
N GLU A 37 2.96 -4.73 -21.73
CA GLU A 37 3.01 -3.66 -20.69
C GLU A 37 1.64 -3.04 -20.45
N TYR A 38 0.92 -2.68 -21.50
CA TYR A 38 -0.44 -2.15 -21.36
C TYR A 38 -1.38 -3.14 -20.69
N LEU A 39 -1.24 -4.42 -21.01
CA LEU A 39 -2.04 -5.47 -20.37
C LEU A 39 -1.78 -5.57 -18.87
N LYS A 40 -0.53 -5.45 -18.45
CA LYS A 40 -0.13 -5.46 -17.03
C LYS A 40 -0.66 -4.22 -16.29
N ILE A 41 -0.53 -3.02 -16.87
CA ILE A 41 -1.07 -1.78 -16.29
C ILE A 41 -2.60 -1.88 -16.15
N THR A 42 -3.29 -2.31 -17.21
CA THR A 42 -4.75 -2.48 -17.21
C THR A 42 -5.21 -3.45 -16.11
N ARG A 43 -4.49 -4.55 -15.94
CA ARG A 43 -4.73 -5.52 -14.87
C ARG A 43 -4.60 -4.89 -13.48
N ASP A 44 -3.54 -4.10 -13.25
CA ASP A 44 -3.28 -3.50 -11.94
C ASP A 44 -4.27 -2.37 -11.62
N VAL A 45 -4.67 -1.59 -12.62
CA VAL A 45 -5.75 -0.60 -12.50
C VAL A 45 -7.08 -1.29 -12.18
N PHE A 46 -7.44 -2.34 -12.94
CA PHE A 46 -8.64 -3.13 -12.68
C PHE A 46 -8.63 -3.70 -11.26
N LYS A 47 -7.52 -4.29 -10.84
CA LYS A 47 -7.35 -4.82 -9.49
C LYS A 47 -7.64 -3.76 -8.43
N THR A 48 -7.07 -2.56 -8.58
CA THR A 48 -7.26 -1.48 -7.61
C THR A 48 -8.70 -0.98 -7.57
N ILE A 49 -9.30 -0.69 -8.74
CA ILE A 49 -10.67 -0.19 -8.82
C ILE A 49 -11.65 -1.23 -8.29
N PHE A 50 -11.49 -2.49 -8.70
CA PHE A 50 -12.40 -3.56 -8.30
C PHE A 50 -12.30 -3.88 -6.80
N PHE A 51 -11.08 -3.85 -6.24
CA PHE A 51 -10.89 -3.97 -4.79
C PHE A 51 -11.63 -2.86 -4.03
N LEU A 52 -11.46 -1.59 -4.44
CA LEU A 52 -12.14 -0.47 -3.80
C LEU A 52 -13.67 -0.58 -3.92
N ALA A 53 -14.17 -0.98 -5.09
CA ALA A 53 -15.60 -1.17 -5.31
C ALA A 53 -16.19 -2.27 -4.39
N LEU A 54 -15.47 -3.38 -4.20
CA LEU A 54 -15.89 -4.44 -3.29
C LEU A 54 -15.83 -4.01 -1.82
N LEU A 55 -14.85 -3.21 -1.40
CA LEU A 55 -14.82 -2.66 -0.04
C LEU A 55 -16.05 -1.80 0.25
N VAL A 56 -16.44 -0.96 -0.71
CA VAL A 56 -17.66 -0.15 -0.61
C VAL A 56 -18.91 -1.03 -0.59
N TYR A 57 -18.98 -2.02 -1.48
CA TYR A 57 -20.11 -2.94 -1.55
C TYR A 57 -20.32 -3.72 -0.25
N PHE A 58 -19.25 -4.23 0.36
CA PHE A 58 -19.31 -4.94 1.64
C PHE A 58 -19.38 -4.02 2.86
N GLN A 59 -19.41 -2.71 2.68
CA GLN A 59 -19.42 -1.71 3.75
C GLN A 59 -18.27 -1.90 4.76
N ILE A 60 -17.12 -2.39 4.29
CA ILE A 60 -15.98 -2.72 5.15
C ILE A 60 -15.29 -1.43 5.64
N SER A 61 -15.33 -0.36 4.84
CA SER A 61 -14.76 0.94 5.19
C SER A 61 -15.86 2.00 5.23
N THR A 62 -16.11 2.57 6.40
CA THR A 62 -17.25 3.46 6.63
C THR A 62 -16.90 4.95 6.58
N ALA A 63 -15.65 5.35 6.72
CA ALA A 63 -15.30 6.77 6.84
C ALA A 63 -13.85 7.04 6.37
N ILE A 64 -13.54 6.76 5.10
CA ILE A 64 -12.23 7.11 4.57
C ILE A 64 -12.12 8.64 4.49
N SER A 65 -11.25 9.22 5.31
CA SER A 65 -10.91 10.64 5.20
C SER A 65 -9.84 10.84 4.13
N PHE A 66 -10.09 11.78 3.22
CA PHE A 66 -9.17 12.17 2.14
C PHE A 66 -8.56 13.56 2.35
N ALA A 67 -8.55 14.08 3.58
CA ALA A 67 -7.93 15.35 3.89
C ALA A 67 -6.40 15.27 3.76
N ILE A 68 -5.80 16.21 3.03
CA ILE A 68 -4.34 16.32 2.88
C ILE A 68 -3.81 17.28 3.94
N ASN A 69 -2.84 16.83 4.74
CA ASN A 69 -2.10 17.65 5.68
C ASN A 69 -0.68 17.93 5.13
N VAL A 70 -0.55 18.97 4.33
CA VAL A 70 0.72 19.31 3.66
C VAL A 70 1.87 19.52 4.64
N PRO A 71 1.75 20.27 5.75
CA PRO A 71 2.84 20.42 6.71
C PRO A 71 3.35 19.07 7.27
N LEU A 72 2.45 18.18 7.66
CA LEU A 72 2.84 16.85 8.14
C LEU A 72 3.50 16.03 7.03
N LEU A 73 2.98 16.04 5.82
CA LEU A 73 3.60 15.34 4.68
C LEU A 73 5.03 15.82 4.42
N VAL A 74 5.28 17.12 4.50
CA VAL A 74 6.64 17.67 4.34
C VAL A 74 7.56 17.19 5.44
N ILE A 75 7.15 17.26 6.71
CA ILE A 75 7.96 16.80 7.85
C ILE A 75 8.29 15.31 7.72
N TYR A 76 7.29 14.47 7.51
CA TYR A 76 7.49 13.03 7.36
C TYR A 76 8.27 12.69 6.09
N GLY A 77 8.07 13.44 5.01
CA GLY A 77 8.82 13.31 3.76
C GLY A 77 10.31 13.55 3.95
N VAL A 78 10.70 14.59 4.68
CA VAL A 78 12.11 14.86 5.03
C VAL A 78 12.69 13.73 5.86
N ILE A 79 11.97 13.27 6.90
CA ILE A 79 12.43 12.14 7.74
C ILE A 79 12.65 10.90 6.88
N VAL A 80 11.72 10.57 6.00
CA VAL A 80 11.81 9.43 5.10
C VAL A 80 12.99 9.55 4.14
N ILE A 81 13.18 10.71 3.52
CA ILE A 81 14.30 10.93 2.60
C ILE A 81 15.62 10.68 3.32
N VAL A 82 15.81 11.26 4.51
CA VAL A 82 17.02 11.02 5.33
C VAL A 82 17.17 9.53 5.64
N PHE A 83 16.11 8.87 6.08
CA PHE A 83 16.11 7.44 6.38
C PHE A 83 16.52 6.62 5.14
N LEU A 84 15.94 6.87 3.97
CA LEU A 84 16.26 6.15 2.74
C LEU A 84 17.71 6.36 2.32
N PHE A 85 18.25 7.57 2.48
CA PHE A 85 19.68 7.83 2.18
C PHE A 85 20.62 7.05 3.07
N VAL A 86 20.28 6.83 4.33
CA VAL A 86 21.11 6.11 5.31
C VAL A 86 20.98 4.59 5.14
N PHE A 87 19.77 4.08 4.93
CA PHE A 87 19.47 2.65 5.03
C PHE A 87 19.35 1.91 3.71
N THR A 88 19.11 2.61 2.59
CA THR A 88 18.99 1.93 1.29
C THR A 88 20.27 2.06 0.46
N LYS A 89 20.75 0.93 -0.03
CA LYS A 89 21.82 0.90 -1.04
C LYS A 89 21.20 1.22 -2.41
N LYS A 90 22.01 1.88 -3.26
CA LYS A 90 21.71 2.08 -4.66
C LYS A 90 21.67 0.71 -5.36
N GLU A 91 20.52 0.35 -5.93
CA GLU A 91 20.41 -0.83 -6.78
C GLU A 91 20.15 -0.39 -8.22
N SER A 92 20.89 -0.96 -9.15
CA SER A 92 20.80 -0.65 -10.58
C SER A 92 19.68 -1.41 -11.30
N ASN A 93 18.61 -1.75 -10.61
CA ASN A 93 17.52 -2.53 -11.20
C ASN A 93 16.70 -1.67 -12.17
N GLU A 94 16.70 -2.03 -13.43
CA GLU A 94 15.80 -1.45 -14.44
C GLU A 94 14.42 -2.10 -14.34
N PHE A 95 13.52 -1.46 -13.58
CA PHE A 95 12.14 -1.89 -13.54
C PHE A 95 11.39 -1.49 -14.82
N ALA A 96 10.58 -2.39 -15.35
CA ALA A 96 9.68 -2.09 -16.45
C ALA A 96 8.66 -1.01 -16.06
N LEU A 97 8.17 -0.22 -17.04
CA LEU A 97 7.27 0.90 -16.79
C LEU A 97 6.02 0.52 -15.97
N HIS A 98 5.40 -0.62 -16.31
CA HIS A 98 4.23 -1.09 -15.57
C HIS A 98 4.52 -1.33 -14.08
N THR A 99 5.70 -1.89 -13.76
CA THR A 99 6.11 -2.12 -12.36
C THR A 99 6.29 -0.79 -11.62
N LYS A 100 6.89 0.21 -12.27
CA LYS A 100 7.06 1.55 -11.71
C LYS A 100 5.71 2.20 -11.42
N VAL A 101 4.79 2.19 -12.40
CA VAL A 101 3.44 2.76 -12.23
C VAL A 101 2.66 2.04 -11.13
N SER A 102 2.65 0.72 -11.14
CA SER A 102 1.94 -0.06 -10.13
C SER A 102 2.51 0.17 -8.73
N ALA A 103 3.82 0.08 -8.55
CA ALA A 103 4.47 0.24 -7.26
C ALA A 103 4.35 1.65 -6.69
N VAL A 104 4.38 2.69 -7.53
CA VAL A 104 4.31 4.08 -7.07
C VAL A 104 2.88 4.57 -6.85
N LEU A 105 1.93 4.19 -7.70
CA LEU A 105 0.58 4.76 -7.68
C LEU A 105 -0.49 3.82 -7.15
N LEU A 106 -0.47 2.55 -7.55
CA LEU A 106 -1.59 1.65 -7.30
C LEU A 106 -1.43 0.81 -6.04
N THR A 107 -0.25 0.25 -5.82
CA THR A 107 0.03 -0.61 -4.67
C THR A 107 -0.12 0.11 -3.33
N PRO A 108 0.42 1.34 -3.14
CA PRO A 108 0.24 2.09 -1.90
C PRO A 108 -1.22 2.35 -1.52
N ILE A 109 -2.11 2.55 -2.50
CA ILE A 109 -3.54 2.74 -2.23
C ILE A 109 -4.12 1.53 -1.51
N ILE A 110 -3.88 0.34 -2.04
CA ILE A 110 -4.44 -0.90 -1.49
C ILE A 110 -3.81 -1.20 -0.12
N GLU A 111 -2.49 -1.11 -0.03
CA GLU A 111 -1.76 -1.47 1.18
C GLU A 111 -2.10 -0.54 2.34
N GLU A 112 -2.16 0.78 2.11
CA GLU A 112 -2.47 1.72 3.18
C GLU A 112 -3.94 1.63 3.60
N ILE A 113 -4.87 1.37 2.69
CA ILE A 113 -6.26 1.13 3.06
C ILE A 113 -6.39 -0.12 3.93
N ILE A 114 -5.74 -1.22 3.59
CA ILE A 114 -5.80 -2.43 4.42
C ILE A 114 -5.10 -2.21 5.77
N CYS A 115 -3.88 -1.68 5.75
CA CYS A 115 -3.02 -1.62 6.93
C CYS A 115 -3.34 -0.45 7.87
N ARG A 116 -3.85 0.68 7.36
CA ARG A 116 -4.02 1.95 8.11
C ARG A 116 -5.45 2.45 8.16
N GLU A 117 -6.38 1.88 7.40
CA GLU A 117 -7.80 2.23 7.50
C GLU A 117 -8.60 1.07 8.07
N ILE A 118 -8.54 -0.11 7.45
CA ILE A 118 -9.35 -1.25 7.86
C ILE A 118 -8.82 -1.89 9.15
N ALA A 119 -7.49 -2.01 9.29
CA ALA A 119 -6.85 -2.50 10.51
C ALA A 119 -6.86 -1.46 11.65
N TYR A 120 -7.30 -0.21 11.37
CA TYR A 120 -7.32 0.87 12.35
C TYR A 120 -8.52 0.76 13.28
N ASN A 121 -8.25 0.79 14.59
CA ASN A 121 -9.25 0.88 15.65
C ASN A 121 -8.86 2.01 16.61
N PRO A 122 -9.58 3.12 16.64
CA PRO A 122 -9.25 4.26 17.49
C PRO A 122 -9.30 3.95 18.99
N GLU A 123 -10.06 2.93 19.40
CA GLU A 123 -10.17 2.51 20.80
C GLU A 123 -8.95 1.68 21.25
N ASN A 124 -8.19 1.09 20.28
CA ASN A 124 -7.01 0.29 20.58
C ASN A 124 -5.91 0.53 19.54
N LEU A 125 -5.20 1.64 19.70
CA LEU A 125 -4.15 2.07 18.79
C LEU A 125 -2.95 1.11 18.76
N PHE A 126 -2.61 0.52 19.92
CA PHE A 126 -1.52 -0.46 19.98
C PHE A 126 -1.84 -1.70 19.14
N PHE A 127 -3.04 -2.23 19.27
CA PHE A 127 -3.49 -3.37 18.45
C PHE A 127 -3.50 -3.01 16.96
N SER A 128 -4.00 -1.83 16.59
CA SER A 128 -4.01 -1.33 15.20
C SER A 128 -2.61 -1.23 14.62
N PHE A 129 -1.67 -0.71 15.41
CA PHE A 129 -0.27 -0.61 15.02
C PHE A 129 0.34 -1.98 14.76
N ILE A 130 0.19 -2.92 15.69
CA ILE A 130 0.74 -4.28 15.56
C ILE A 130 0.14 -5.00 14.36
N LEU A 131 -1.20 -5.02 14.25
CA LEU A 131 -1.90 -5.69 13.16
C LEU A 131 -1.51 -5.12 11.80
N GLY A 132 -1.60 -3.79 11.63
CA GLY A 132 -1.25 -3.13 10.38
C GLY A 132 0.23 -3.29 10.01
N THR A 133 1.13 -3.32 11.00
CA THR A 133 2.56 -3.54 10.77
C THR A 133 2.87 -4.96 10.32
N ILE A 134 2.28 -5.97 10.96
CA ILE A 134 2.45 -7.38 10.56
C ILE A 134 1.99 -7.57 9.12
N ILE A 135 0.79 -7.07 8.77
CA ILE A 135 0.24 -7.19 7.42
C ILE A 135 1.16 -6.51 6.40
N PHE A 136 1.65 -5.31 6.72
CA PHE A 136 2.55 -4.55 5.87
C PHE A 136 3.87 -5.30 5.59
N ILE A 137 4.50 -5.87 6.61
CA ILE A 137 5.73 -6.69 6.49
C ILE A 137 5.46 -7.93 5.62
N VAL A 138 4.32 -8.59 5.83
CA VAL A 138 3.92 -9.78 5.05
C VAL A 138 3.69 -9.42 3.58
N PHE A 139 3.05 -8.31 3.28
CA PHE A 139 2.84 -7.86 1.89
C PHE A 139 4.15 -7.60 1.13
N HIS A 140 5.20 -7.20 1.86
CA HIS A 140 6.53 -6.99 1.30
C HIS A 140 7.42 -8.24 1.27
N PHE A 141 6.90 -9.41 1.66
CA PHE A 141 7.65 -10.67 1.73
C PHE A 141 8.97 -10.53 2.49
N ALA A 142 8.99 -9.71 3.54
CA ALA A 142 10.17 -9.44 4.35
C ALA A 142 10.34 -10.55 5.39
N PHE A 143 11.21 -11.53 5.12
CA PHE A 143 11.45 -12.66 6.02
C PHE A 143 12.84 -12.66 6.64
N ASP A 144 13.75 -11.80 6.17
CA ASP A 144 15.05 -11.59 6.80
C ASP A 144 15.00 -10.42 7.81
N VAL A 145 15.82 -10.49 8.84
CA VAL A 145 15.82 -9.54 9.95
C VAL A 145 16.03 -8.10 9.47
N LYS A 146 16.90 -7.88 8.49
CA LYS A 146 17.20 -6.54 7.99
C LYS A 146 16.01 -5.92 7.27
N SER A 147 15.35 -6.69 6.41
CA SER A 147 14.14 -6.27 5.73
C SER A 147 12.98 -6.05 6.71
N ILE A 148 12.82 -6.94 7.70
CA ILE A 148 11.80 -6.77 8.76
C ILE A 148 12.02 -5.44 9.50
N VAL A 149 13.25 -5.13 9.94
CA VAL A 149 13.56 -3.88 10.65
C VAL A 149 13.30 -2.68 9.74
N TYR A 150 13.71 -2.75 8.48
CA TYR A 150 13.47 -1.68 7.50
C TYR A 150 11.97 -1.39 7.32
N PHE A 151 11.17 -2.41 7.02
CA PHE A 151 9.73 -2.24 6.83
C PHE A 151 8.98 -1.91 8.12
N PHE A 152 9.47 -2.36 9.28
CA PHE A 152 8.97 -1.92 10.57
C PHE A 152 9.15 -0.41 10.78
N CYS A 153 10.33 0.14 10.49
CA CYS A 153 10.55 1.60 10.58
C CYS A 153 9.64 2.39 9.62
N ILE A 154 9.47 1.92 8.39
CA ILE A 154 8.53 2.54 7.44
C ILE A 154 7.10 2.44 7.98
N ALA A 155 6.68 1.30 8.52
CA ALA A 155 5.36 1.12 9.10
C ALA A 155 5.09 2.07 10.26
N CYS A 156 6.09 2.32 11.13
CA CYS A 156 6.01 3.31 12.21
C CYS A 156 5.74 4.73 11.67
N LEU A 157 6.46 5.13 10.63
CA LEU A 157 6.29 6.46 10.02
C LEU A 157 4.90 6.61 9.38
N LEU A 158 4.46 5.62 8.60
CA LEU A 158 3.15 5.65 7.94
C LEU A 158 2.00 5.63 8.96
N PHE A 159 2.10 4.82 10.02
CA PHE A 159 1.10 4.78 11.08
C PHE A 159 1.06 6.08 11.89
N GLY A 160 2.22 6.63 12.25
CA GLY A 160 2.31 7.93 12.94
C GLY A 160 1.68 9.06 12.11
N LEU A 161 1.93 9.09 10.81
CA LEU A 161 1.31 10.06 9.90
C LEU A 161 -0.22 9.87 9.80
N ARG A 162 -0.71 8.61 9.74
CA ARG A 162 -2.16 8.31 9.76
C ARG A 162 -2.82 8.84 11.04
N MET A 163 -2.20 8.60 12.19
CA MET A 163 -2.72 9.06 13.48
C MET A 163 -2.79 10.58 13.59
N GLN A 164 -1.71 11.27 13.20
CA GLN A 164 -1.61 12.72 13.34
C GLN A 164 -2.45 13.47 12.31
N SER A 165 -2.57 12.95 11.09
CA SER A 165 -3.33 13.60 10.02
C SER A 165 -4.83 13.29 10.06
N GLY A 166 -5.23 12.20 10.73
CA GLY A 166 -6.62 11.71 10.71
C GLY A 166 -7.09 11.18 9.35
N SER A 167 -6.20 11.03 8.37
CA SER A 167 -6.54 10.69 6.99
C SER A 167 -5.61 9.64 6.41
N VAL A 168 -6.16 8.63 5.74
CA VAL A 168 -5.38 7.58 5.04
C VAL A 168 -4.69 8.10 3.79
N LEU A 169 -5.14 9.20 3.21
CA LEU A 169 -4.53 9.78 2.01
C LEU A 169 -3.08 10.22 2.26
N ASN A 170 -2.78 10.74 3.46
CA ASN A 170 -1.42 11.17 3.78
C ASN A 170 -0.40 10.01 3.80
N PRO A 171 -0.63 8.88 4.47
CA PRO A 171 0.26 7.74 4.34
C PRO A 171 0.29 7.15 2.92
N ILE A 172 -0.80 7.16 2.15
CA ILE A 172 -0.77 6.75 0.73
C ILE A 172 0.23 7.62 -0.05
N LEU A 173 0.15 8.93 0.08
CA LEU A 173 1.06 9.87 -0.61
C LEU A 173 2.52 9.70 -0.16
N LEU A 174 2.75 9.55 1.14
CA LEU A 174 4.09 9.31 1.68
C LEU A 174 4.67 7.98 1.18
N HIS A 175 3.88 6.92 1.19
CA HIS A 175 4.29 5.60 0.69
C HIS A 175 4.59 5.65 -0.82
N SER A 176 3.75 6.31 -1.61
CA SER A 176 4.01 6.57 -3.04
C SER A 176 5.33 7.30 -3.26
N MET A 177 5.63 8.29 -2.43
CA MET A 177 6.91 9.03 -2.49
C MET A 177 8.10 8.14 -2.11
N ILE A 178 7.98 7.29 -1.09
CA ILE A 178 9.01 6.29 -0.72
C ILE A 178 9.32 5.40 -1.92
N ASN A 179 8.29 4.80 -2.52
CA ASN A 179 8.45 3.91 -3.65
C ASN A 179 9.03 4.63 -4.87
N PHE A 180 8.60 5.88 -5.11
CA PHE A 180 9.18 6.72 -6.16
C PHE A 180 10.69 6.92 -5.94
N VAL A 181 11.10 7.35 -4.75
CA VAL A 181 12.52 7.57 -4.44
C VAL A 181 13.32 6.29 -4.58
N VAL A 182 12.83 5.16 -4.05
CA VAL A 182 13.53 3.86 -4.11
C VAL A 182 13.69 3.40 -5.57
N ILE A 183 12.65 3.54 -6.40
CA ILE A 183 12.65 3.05 -7.80
C ILE A 183 13.47 3.96 -8.73
N PHE A 184 13.48 5.28 -8.49
CA PHE A 184 14.12 6.25 -9.39
C PHE A 184 15.48 6.76 -8.88
N ARG A 185 15.89 6.37 -7.69
CA ARG A 185 17.23 6.70 -7.18
C ARG A 185 18.29 5.93 -7.98
N LYS A 186 19.00 6.65 -8.86
CA LYS A 186 20.14 6.18 -9.65
C LYS A 186 21.44 6.31 -8.88
#